data_5936b38392ceae51f1157017595a5077
#
_entry.id   5936b38392ceae51f1157017595a5077
#
_cell.length_a   1.000
_cell.length_b   1.000
_cell.length_c   1.000
_cell.angle_alpha   90.00
_cell.angle_beta   90.00
_cell.angle_gamma   90.00
#
_symmetry.space_group_name_H-M   'P 1'
#
loop_
_entity.id
_entity.type
_entity.pdbx_description
1 polymer ?
#
loop_
_entity_poly.entity_id
_entity_poly.type
_entity_poly.pdbx_seq_one_letter_code
_entity_poly.pdbx_strand_id
1 'polypeptide(L)'
;MLGGAFLGIFSGMLSGYIPGLHPNTFFSEFDPTYLDREDVLTFASACSAVNVPLSKVESMFLGVPDDQASVAVLIPLQRYTIEGRAEEAARLVALGTLSTGFFAAVALPYIVKIVGPMYVASKPIIPWLVLTILALQTYDNGLRGLAVFSASSAVGYVVLSGPLDVASPLEAMLSGFYAIGPGLSCLMNRTSIPKQRPGKPAISGKELPKCGILAALAGCALGFLPGLGPANVVSVLTRLGVDTTERYLLVTSGIDAADAVSSIVALHALGNPRSGASVFIQRSVGDITYPEVLASVGVYLLVSVLGAWLLIFSTRVLGGVLSGARARVLTGTVVLGLLALMTFHGLGSLGTAIACAGIGIYALRSGVDPSLCTSALALPTALKLLGVG
;
A
#
# COMPACT_ATOMS: atom_id res chain seq x y z
N MET A 1 0.68 14.42 22.73
CA MET A 1 -0.14 14.53 21.50
C MET A 1 0.50 15.37 20.38
N LEU A 2 0.87 16.63 20.58
CA LEU A 2 1.45 17.46 19.51
C LEU A 2 2.81 16.97 19.05
N GLY A 3 3.69 16.53 19.97
CA GLY A 3 5.01 16.01 19.64
C GLY A 3 4.94 14.77 18.75
N GLY A 4 4.11 13.81 19.12
CA GLY A 4 3.88 12.59 18.33
C GLY A 4 3.30 12.89 16.95
N ALA A 5 2.33 13.81 16.87
CA ALA A 5 1.75 14.21 15.59
C ALA A 5 2.78 14.86 14.65
N PHE A 6 3.61 15.79 15.13
CA PHE A 6 4.68 16.41 14.34
C PHE A 6 5.71 15.38 13.85
N LEU A 7 6.15 14.50 14.75
CA LEU A 7 7.09 13.43 14.41
C LEU A 7 6.47 12.48 13.37
N GLY A 8 5.18 12.15 13.53
CA GLY A 8 4.46 11.31 12.60
C GLY A 8 4.31 11.96 11.20
N ILE A 9 3.95 13.24 11.15
CA ILE A 9 3.89 13.99 9.89
C ILE A 9 5.25 13.99 9.20
N PHE A 10 6.32 14.28 9.93
CA PHE A 10 7.68 14.32 9.38
C PHE A 10 8.11 12.93 8.85
N SER A 11 7.91 11.87 9.62
CA SER A 11 8.22 10.50 9.23
C SER A 11 7.38 10.05 8.03
N GLY A 12 6.07 10.40 8.03
CA GLY A 12 5.17 10.15 6.90
C GLY A 12 5.57 10.89 5.62
N MET A 13 6.10 12.11 5.75
CA MET A 13 6.66 12.83 4.60
C MET A 13 7.93 12.17 4.08
N LEU A 14 8.85 11.79 4.97
CA LEU A 14 10.08 11.11 4.57
C LEU A 14 9.76 9.79 3.85
N SER A 15 8.87 8.97 4.43
CA SER A 15 8.48 7.70 3.83
C SER A 15 7.69 7.85 2.52
N GLY A 16 6.97 8.95 2.33
CA GLY A 16 6.23 9.19 1.09
C GLY A 16 7.04 9.84 -0.04
N TYR A 17 8.25 10.33 0.25
CA TYR A 17 9.13 10.93 -0.75
C TYR A 17 10.39 10.12 -1.04
N ILE A 18 10.78 9.22 -0.13
CA ILE A 18 12.01 8.43 -0.26
C ILE A 18 11.62 6.97 -0.57
N PRO A 19 11.71 6.55 -1.83
CA PRO A 19 11.35 5.20 -2.23
C PRO A 19 12.13 4.13 -1.44
N GLY A 20 11.40 3.13 -0.99
CA GLY A 20 11.96 2.06 -0.15
C GLY A 20 12.03 2.39 1.34
N LEU A 21 11.69 3.62 1.75
CA LEU A 21 11.57 3.98 3.15
C LEU A 21 10.10 3.92 3.60
N HIS A 22 9.58 2.71 3.73
CA HIS A 22 8.20 2.51 4.13
C HIS A 22 7.96 2.93 5.61
N PRO A 23 6.78 3.39 6.02
CA PRO A 23 6.44 3.70 7.42
C PRO A 23 6.79 2.58 8.40
N ASN A 24 6.70 1.32 7.96
CA ASN A 24 7.07 0.17 8.78
C ASN A 24 8.53 0.20 9.24
N THR A 25 9.45 0.79 8.46
CA THR A 25 10.85 0.96 8.86
C THR A 25 10.94 1.89 10.07
N PHE A 26 10.22 3.01 10.06
CA PHE A 26 10.16 3.87 11.25
C PHE A 26 9.52 3.15 12.43
N PHE A 27 8.44 2.44 12.20
CA PHE A 27 7.75 1.70 13.25
C PHE A 27 8.57 0.54 13.82
N SER A 28 9.47 -0.09 13.05
CA SER A 28 10.34 -1.15 13.54
C SER A 28 11.54 -0.63 14.35
N GLU A 29 12.15 0.44 13.87
CA GLU A 29 13.42 0.96 14.39
C GLU A 29 13.23 1.99 15.53
N PHE A 30 12.06 2.65 15.59
CA PHE A 30 11.83 3.68 16.59
C PHE A 30 11.61 3.07 17.98
N ASP A 31 12.40 3.54 18.96
CA ASP A 31 12.22 3.16 20.35
C ASP A 31 11.03 3.95 20.96
N PRO A 32 9.93 3.28 21.30
CA PRO A 32 8.72 3.94 21.80
C PRO A 32 8.89 4.50 23.22
N THR A 33 9.96 4.17 23.96
CA THR A 33 10.18 4.63 25.35
C THR A 33 10.33 6.14 25.45
N TYR A 34 10.61 6.82 24.34
CA TYR A 34 10.70 8.28 24.28
C TYR A 34 9.35 8.99 24.09
N LEU A 35 8.27 8.23 23.90
CA LEU A 35 6.93 8.77 23.64
C LEU A 35 5.95 8.37 24.74
N ASP A 36 5.12 9.32 25.15
CA ASP A 36 3.96 9.01 25.97
C ASP A 36 2.92 8.23 25.15
N ARG A 37 2.00 7.54 25.84
CA ARG A 37 0.93 6.75 25.24
C ARG A 37 0.17 7.51 24.14
N GLU A 38 -0.20 8.76 24.40
CA GLU A 38 -0.90 9.61 23.44
C GLU A 38 -0.02 10.01 22.25
N ASP A 39 1.28 10.21 22.47
CA ASP A 39 2.23 10.54 21.40
C ASP A 39 2.51 9.34 20.51
N VAL A 40 2.52 8.11 21.04
CA VAL A 40 2.59 6.86 20.26
C VAL A 40 1.40 6.76 19.29
N LEU A 41 0.17 6.95 19.78
CA LEU A 41 -1.05 6.87 18.99
C LEU A 41 -1.09 7.94 17.88
N THR A 42 -0.75 9.17 18.24
CA THR A 42 -0.74 10.28 17.28
C THR A 42 0.40 10.19 16.28
N PHE A 43 1.57 9.69 16.67
CA PHE A 43 2.70 9.40 15.78
C PHE A 43 2.33 8.39 14.72
N ALA A 44 1.81 7.24 15.11
CA ALA A 44 1.46 6.17 14.19
C ALA A 44 0.34 6.58 13.21
N SER A 45 -0.69 7.26 13.74
CA SER A 45 -1.83 7.73 12.95
C SER A 45 -1.44 8.83 11.96
N ALA A 46 -0.65 9.81 12.39
CA ALA A 46 -0.21 10.91 11.55
C ALA A 46 0.79 10.46 10.46
N CYS A 47 1.71 9.55 10.81
CA CYS A 47 2.63 8.96 9.84
C CYS A 47 1.89 8.25 8.72
N SER A 48 0.95 7.37 9.05
CA SER A 48 0.13 6.66 8.06
C SER A 48 -0.73 7.61 7.24
N ALA A 49 -1.33 8.63 7.87
CA ALA A 49 -2.20 9.60 7.22
C ALA A 49 -1.50 10.44 6.14
N VAL A 50 -0.24 10.80 6.34
CA VAL A 50 0.57 11.51 5.35
C VAL A 50 1.09 10.55 4.29
N ASN A 51 1.61 9.39 4.70
CA ASN A 51 2.22 8.44 3.78
C ASN A 51 1.23 7.90 2.74
N VAL A 52 0.03 7.48 3.15
CA VAL A 52 -0.96 6.83 2.25
C VAL A 52 -1.18 7.60 0.94
N PRO A 53 -1.52 8.89 0.92
CA PRO A 53 -1.61 9.61 -0.35
C PRO A 53 -0.23 9.96 -0.95
N LEU A 54 0.78 10.26 -0.13
CA LEU A 54 2.02 10.85 -0.58
C LEU A 54 2.95 9.83 -1.27
N SER A 55 2.93 8.56 -0.88
CA SER A 55 3.69 7.48 -1.51
C SER A 55 3.36 7.29 -3.00
N LYS A 56 2.21 7.77 -3.45
CA LYS A 56 1.83 7.74 -4.87
C LYS A 56 2.72 8.63 -5.76
N VAL A 57 3.44 9.61 -5.16
CA VAL A 57 4.43 10.45 -5.86
C VAL A 57 5.57 9.61 -6.46
N GLU A 58 6.06 8.64 -5.71
CA GLU A 58 7.13 7.74 -6.15
C GLU A 58 6.70 6.91 -7.35
N SER A 59 5.49 6.37 -7.30
CA SER A 59 4.89 5.63 -8.41
C SER A 59 4.71 6.50 -9.65
N MET A 60 4.26 7.76 -9.47
CA MET A 60 4.04 8.71 -10.56
C MET A 60 5.33 9.05 -11.31
N PHE A 61 6.36 9.46 -10.59
CA PHE A 61 7.53 10.08 -11.18
C PHE A 61 8.74 9.16 -11.32
N LEU A 62 8.87 8.17 -10.44
CA LEU A 62 10.02 7.28 -10.42
C LEU A 62 9.69 5.87 -10.88
N GLY A 63 8.42 5.49 -10.87
CA GLY A 63 8.01 4.13 -11.19
C GLY A 63 8.45 3.11 -10.14
N VAL A 64 8.63 3.55 -8.91
CA VAL A 64 9.07 2.74 -7.76
C VAL A 64 7.98 2.82 -6.70
N PRO A 65 6.95 1.97 -6.77
CA PRO A 65 5.95 1.88 -5.71
C PRO A 65 6.54 1.27 -4.44
N ASP A 66 6.02 1.63 -3.28
CA ASP A 66 6.48 1.18 -1.98
C ASP A 66 5.55 0.14 -1.32
N ASP A 67 4.30 0.07 -1.77
CA ASP A 67 3.27 -0.80 -1.22
C ASP A 67 2.36 -1.42 -2.30
N GLN A 68 1.46 -2.30 -1.88
CA GLN A 68 0.52 -2.99 -2.78
C GLN A 68 -0.50 -2.03 -3.42
N ALA A 69 -0.96 -1.00 -2.71
CA ALA A 69 -1.88 -0.01 -3.25
C ALA A 69 -1.19 0.84 -4.33
N SER A 70 0.06 1.24 -4.06
CA SER A 70 0.91 1.97 -5.01
C SER A 70 1.19 1.17 -6.27
N VAL A 71 1.41 -0.14 -6.14
CA VAL A 71 1.59 -1.05 -7.29
C VAL A 71 0.33 -1.13 -8.14
N ALA A 72 -0.85 -1.25 -7.54
CA ALA A 72 -2.11 -1.32 -8.27
C ALA A 72 -2.31 -0.07 -9.15
N VAL A 73 -1.99 1.09 -8.62
CA VAL A 73 -2.17 2.36 -9.33
C VAL A 73 -0.96 2.79 -10.17
N LEU A 74 0.14 2.02 -10.17
CA LEU A 74 1.38 2.35 -10.86
C LEU A 74 1.17 2.70 -12.33
N ILE A 75 0.57 1.78 -13.09
CA ILE A 75 0.38 1.95 -14.55
C ILE A 75 -0.53 3.16 -14.85
N PRO A 76 -1.72 3.30 -14.25
CA PRO A 76 -2.56 4.47 -14.49
C PRO A 76 -1.90 5.77 -14.03
N LEU A 77 -1.19 5.81 -12.90
CA LEU A 77 -0.48 7.01 -12.45
C LEU A 77 0.63 7.43 -13.42
N GLN A 78 1.43 6.47 -13.89
CA GLN A 78 2.47 6.74 -14.88
C GLN A 78 1.87 7.21 -16.22
N ARG A 79 0.76 6.62 -16.66
CA ARG A 79 0.07 7.05 -17.87
C ARG A 79 -0.34 8.52 -17.78
N TYR A 80 -0.99 8.95 -16.71
CA TYR A 80 -1.32 10.35 -16.47
C TYR A 80 -0.07 11.25 -16.45
N THR A 81 1.01 10.78 -15.84
CA THR A 81 2.27 11.52 -15.74
C THR A 81 2.93 11.70 -17.13
N ILE A 82 2.93 10.66 -17.96
CA ILE A 82 3.47 10.70 -19.33
C ILE A 82 2.60 11.57 -20.26
N GLU A 83 1.30 11.63 -20.00
CA GLU A 83 0.37 12.53 -20.69
C GLU A 83 0.47 14.00 -20.23
N GLY A 84 1.28 14.30 -19.20
CA GLY A 84 1.42 15.63 -18.62
C GLY A 84 0.26 16.02 -17.69
N ARG A 85 -0.48 15.06 -17.15
CA ARG A 85 -1.71 15.20 -16.36
C ARG A 85 -1.56 14.69 -14.92
N ALA A 86 -0.35 14.67 -14.36
CA ALA A 86 -0.11 14.12 -13.03
C ALA A 86 -0.96 14.79 -11.92
N GLU A 87 -1.26 16.10 -12.03
CA GLU A 87 -2.12 16.79 -11.06
C GLU A 87 -3.55 16.25 -11.06
N GLU A 88 -4.09 15.84 -12.20
CA GLU A 88 -5.42 15.24 -12.26
C GLU A 88 -5.44 13.90 -11.51
N ALA A 89 -4.44 13.06 -11.72
CA ALA A 89 -4.30 11.79 -11.02
C ALA A 89 -4.11 12.00 -9.51
N ALA A 90 -3.27 12.95 -9.10
CA ALA A 90 -3.09 13.30 -7.69
C ALA A 90 -4.40 13.76 -7.02
N ARG A 91 -5.22 14.52 -7.74
CA ARG A 91 -6.54 14.93 -7.24
C ARG A 91 -7.51 13.76 -7.09
N LEU A 92 -7.48 12.78 -8.01
CA LEU A 92 -8.28 11.55 -7.88
C LEU A 92 -7.86 10.73 -6.66
N VAL A 93 -6.55 10.55 -6.46
CA VAL A 93 -5.99 9.90 -5.27
C VAL A 93 -6.43 10.63 -4.00
N ALA A 94 -6.26 11.96 -3.95
CA ALA A 94 -6.65 12.78 -2.81
C ALA A 94 -8.15 12.67 -2.51
N LEU A 95 -9.00 12.74 -3.54
CA LEU A 95 -10.45 12.58 -3.38
C LEU A 95 -10.82 11.18 -2.88
N GLY A 96 -10.16 10.13 -3.39
CA GLY A 96 -10.35 8.76 -2.93
C GLY A 96 -9.99 8.61 -1.45
N THR A 97 -8.78 9.02 -1.08
CA THR A 97 -8.29 8.96 0.30
C THR A 97 -9.22 9.71 1.28
N LEU A 98 -9.54 10.97 0.96
CA LEU A 98 -10.32 11.83 1.88
C LEU A 98 -11.78 11.40 1.97
N SER A 99 -12.46 11.13 0.84
CA SER A 99 -13.86 10.72 0.87
C SER A 99 -14.05 9.39 1.57
N THR A 100 -13.16 8.42 1.30
CA THR A 100 -13.24 7.10 1.91
C THR A 100 -12.87 7.13 3.38
N GLY A 101 -11.82 7.88 3.77
CA GLY A 101 -11.47 8.08 5.16
C GLY A 101 -12.65 8.67 5.96
N PHE A 102 -13.36 9.65 5.39
CA PHE A 102 -14.57 10.20 5.98
C PHE A 102 -15.67 9.14 6.18
N PHE A 103 -16.00 8.37 5.13
CA PHE A 103 -17.03 7.32 5.25
C PHE A 103 -16.63 6.22 6.22
N ALA A 104 -15.36 5.81 6.25
CA ALA A 104 -14.84 4.83 7.21
C ALA A 104 -14.97 5.34 8.65
N ALA A 105 -14.66 6.61 8.90
CA ALA A 105 -14.82 7.21 10.22
C ALA A 105 -16.27 7.35 10.66
N VAL A 106 -17.18 7.73 9.75
CA VAL A 106 -18.63 7.76 10.05
C VAL A 106 -19.16 6.37 10.38
N ALA A 107 -18.67 5.34 9.68
CA ALA A 107 -19.03 3.94 9.92
C ALA A 107 -18.38 3.33 11.18
N LEU A 108 -17.35 3.98 11.75
CA LEU A 108 -16.53 3.46 12.85
C LEU A 108 -17.34 2.90 14.04
N PRO A 109 -18.36 3.60 14.60
CA PRO A 109 -19.13 3.09 15.73
C PRO A 109 -19.86 1.79 15.45
N TYR A 110 -20.20 1.54 14.18
CA TYR A 110 -20.85 0.30 13.74
C TYR A 110 -19.81 -0.78 13.46
N ILE A 111 -18.72 -0.41 12.82
CA ILE A 111 -17.62 -1.33 12.48
C ILE A 111 -17.08 -1.98 13.76
N VAL A 112 -16.74 -1.21 14.78
CA VAL A 112 -16.20 -1.72 16.05
C VAL A 112 -17.12 -2.77 16.69
N LYS A 113 -18.43 -2.59 16.61
CA LYS A 113 -19.41 -3.55 17.19
C LYS A 113 -19.56 -4.84 16.38
N ILE A 114 -19.45 -4.73 15.05
CA ILE A 114 -19.75 -5.85 14.13
C ILE A 114 -18.50 -6.69 13.85
N VAL A 115 -17.33 -6.09 13.88
CA VAL A 115 -16.07 -6.67 13.44
C VAL A 115 -15.70 -7.93 14.21
N GLY A 116 -15.77 -7.90 15.54
CA GLY A 116 -15.44 -9.07 16.36
C GLY A 116 -16.29 -10.30 16.01
N PRO A 117 -17.62 -10.22 16.12
CA PRO A 117 -18.49 -11.32 15.73
C PRO A 117 -18.34 -11.75 14.27
N MET A 118 -18.20 -10.80 13.34
CA MET A 118 -18.05 -11.11 11.92
C MET A 118 -16.73 -11.80 11.63
N TYR A 119 -15.63 -11.38 12.25
CA TYR A 119 -14.33 -12.05 12.09
C TYR A 119 -14.37 -13.49 12.58
N VAL A 120 -14.95 -13.73 13.78
CA VAL A 120 -15.08 -15.09 14.33
C VAL A 120 -15.91 -15.97 13.40
N ALA A 121 -17.04 -15.47 12.90
CA ALA A 121 -17.91 -16.20 11.98
C ALA A 121 -17.24 -16.44 10.60
N SER A 122 -16.44 -15.51 10.11
CA SER A 122 -15.78 -15.62 8.80
C SER A 122 -14.44 -16.37 8.83
N LYS A 123 -13.84 -16.56 9.99
CA LYS A 123 -12.51 -17.19 10.15
C LYS A 123 -12.33 -18.49 9.34
N PRO A 124 -13.28 -19.45 9.33
CA PRO A 124 -13.14 -20.66 8.54
C PRO A 124 -13.28 -20.44 7.03
N ILE A 125 -13.87 -19.31 6.60
CA ILE A 125 -14.10 -18.98 5.19
C ILE A 125 -12.94 -18.15 4.63
N ILE A 126 -12.22 -17.41 5.46
CA ILE A 126 -11.12 -16.50 5.05
C ILE A 126 -10.10 -17.18 4.12
N PRO A 127 -9.52 -18.34 4.44
CA PRO A 127 -8.53 -18.95 3.56
C PRO A 127 -9.09 -19.30 2.18
N TRP A 128 -10.34 -19.76 2.11
CA TRP A 128 -11.01 -20.05 0.85
C TRP A 128 -11.30 -18.80 0.02
N LEU A 129 -11.66 -17.70 0.70
CA LEU A 129 -11.84 -16.40 0.05
C LEU A 129 -10.52 -15.90 -0.56
N VAL A 130 -9.42 -15.98 0.20
CA VAL A 130 -8.07 -15.62 -0.29
C VAL A 130 -7.71 -16.46 -1.51
N LEU A 131 -7.86 -17.78 -1.45
CA LEU A 131 -7.57 -18.68 -2.56
C LEU A 131 -8.46 -18.40 -3.77
N THR A 132 -9.74 -18.08 -3.56
CA THR A 132 -10.66 -17.72 -4.65
C THR A 132 -10.22 -16.44 -5.35
N ILE A 133 -9.85 -15.40 -4.60
CA ILE A 133 -9.36 -14.13 -5.18
C ILE A 133 -8.09 -14.37 -6.00
N LEU A 134 -7.13 -15.13 -5.47
CA LEU A 134 -5.90 -15.46 -6.19
C LEU A 134 -6.18 -16.29 -7.46
N ALA A 135 -7.11 -17.24 -7.38
CA ALA A 135 -7.52 -18.05 -8.54
C ALA A 135 -8.19 -17.20 -9.62
N LEU A 136 -9.07 -16.26 -9.23
CA LEU A 136 -9.72 -15.34 -10.16
C LEU A 136 -8.69 -14.42 -10.84
N GLN A 137 -7.75 -13.85 -10.09
CA GLN A 137 -6.68 -13.03 -10.63
C GLN A 137 -5.78 -13.83 -11.59
N THR A 138 -5.44 -15.07 -11.20
CA THR A 138 -4.65 -15.96 -12.06
C THR A 138 -5.39 -16.28 -13.36
N TYR A 139 -6.68 -16.58 -13.28
CA TYR A 139 -7.54 -16.87 -14.44
C TYR A 139 -7.60 -15.68 -15.42
N ASP A 140 -7.78 -14.45 -14.91
CA ASP A 140 -7.83 -13.23 -15.72
C ASP A 140 -6.54 -12.98 -16.51
N ASN A 141 -5.41 -13.38 -15.95
CA ASN A 141 -4.09 -13.18 -16.54
C ASN A 141 -3.61 -14.40 -17.37
N GLY A 142 -4.42 -15.46 -17.45
CA GLY A 142 -4.16 -16.67 -18.25
C GLY A 142 -2.86 -17.39 -17.87
N LEU A 143 -2.20 -18.04 -18.85
CA LEU A 143 -0.97 -18.80 -18.61
C LEU A 143 0.19 -17.94 -18.06
N ARG A 144 0.27 -16.67 -18.45
CA ARG A 144 1.28 -15.74 -17.92
C ARG A 144 1.02 -15.44 -16.45
N GLY A 145 -0.26 -15.27 -16.09
CA GLY A 145 -0.68 -15.13 -14.69
C GLY A 145 -0.33 -16.36 -13.86
N LEU A 146 -0.59 -17.56 -14.40
CA LEU A 146 -0.24 -18.82 -13.74
C LEU A 146 1.28 -18.91 -13.49
N ALA A 147 2.11 -18.47 -14.43
CA ALA A 147 3.56 -18.44 -14.25
C ALA A 147 3.99 -17.48 -13.14
N VAL A 148 3.43 -16.25 -13.10
CA VAL A 148 3.69 -15.28 -12.04
C VAL A 148 3.21 -15.80 -10.69
N PHE A 149 1.98 -16.31 -10.61
CA PHE A 149 1.41 -16.89 -9.40
C PHE A 149 2.29 -18.01 -8.85
N SER A 150 2.66 -18.98 -9.69
CA SER A 150 3.45 -20.14 -9.28
C SER A 150 4.86 -19.73 -8.81
N ALA A 151 5.52 -18.83 -9.57
CA ALA A 151 6.86 -18.37 -9.22
C ALA A 151 6.87 -17.54 -7.93
N SER A 152 5.92 -16.59 -7.78
CA SER A 152 5.81 -15.76 -6.58
C SER A 152 5.47 -16.60 -5.36
N SER A 153 4.50 -17.51 -5.48
CA SER A 153 4.10 -18.40 -4.39
C SER A 153 5.22 -19.34 -3.96
N ALA A 154 6.00 -19.86 -4.91
CA ALA A 154 7.17 -20.71 -4.62
C ALA A 154 8.23 -19.93 -3.84
N VAL A 155 8.58 -18.71 -4.29
CA VAL A 155 9.51 -17.84 -3.56
C VAL A 155 8.99 -17.54 -2.16
N GLY A 156 7.72 -17.16 -2.04
CA GLY A 156 7.10 -16.86 -0.75
C GLY A 156 7.13 -18.06 0.22
N TYR A 157 6.80 -19.26 -0.27
CA TYR A 157 6.84 -20.46 0.54
C TYR A 157 8.27 -20.79 1.00
N VAL A 158 9.25 -20.75 0.11
CA VAL A 158 10.66 -21.05 0.42
C VAL A 158 11.24 -20.03 1.41
N VAL A 159 10.92 -18.75 1.26
CA VAL A 159 11.46 -17.67 2.10
C VAL A 159 10.77 -17.59 3.46
N LEU A 160 9.44 -17.82 3.53
CA LEU A 160 8.67 -17.67 4.78
C LEU A 160 8.57 -18.96 5.59
N SER A 161 8.61 -20.12 4.96
CA SER A 161 8.42 -21.44 5.61
C SER A 161 9.58 -22.41 5.35
N GLY A 162 10.55 -22.03 4.51
CA GLY A 162 11.63 -22.88 4.05
C GLY A 162 12.92 -22.71 4.86
N PRO A 163 13.98 -23.42 4.44
CA PRO A 163 15.28 -23.45 5.12
C PRO A 163 16.17 -22.24 4.85
N LEU A 164 15.72 -21.28 4.04
CA LEU A 164 16.51 -20.09 3.73
C LEU A 164 16.48 -19.11 4.90
N ASP A 165 17.66 -18.85 5.45
CA ASP A 165 17.84 -17.78 6.43
C ASP A 165 17.90 -16.42 5.71
N VAL A 166 16.81 -15.68 5.76
CA VAL A 166 16.66 -14.35 5.18
C VAL A 166 16.39 -13.37 6.33
N ALA A 167 17.32 -12.48 6.60
CA ALA A 167 17.25 -11.58 7.75
C ALA A 167 15.97 -10.69 7.74
N SER A 168 15.54 -10.23 6.56
CA SER A 168 14.34 -9.40 6.38
C SER A 168 13.49 -9.94 5.23
N PRO A 169 12.77 -11.06 5.41
CA PRO A 169 12.11 -11.77 4.31
C PRO A 169 11.03 -10.94 3.62
N LEU A 170 10.18 -10.25 4.38
CA LEU A 170 9.11 -9.41 3.83
C LEU A 170 9.68 -8.22 3.06
N GLU A 171 10.67 -7.54 3.63
CA GLU A 171 11.31 -6.40 3.00
C GLU A 171 12.00 -6.79 1.69
N ALA A 172 12.75 -7.91 1.67
CA ALA A 172 13.42 -8.40 0.48
C ALA A 172 12.43 -8.76 -0.64
N MET A 173 11.33 -9.44 -0.31
CA MET A 173 10.29 -9.80 -1.29
C MET A 173 9.56 -8.56 -1.81
N LEU A 174 9.08 -7.68 -0.93
CA LEU A 174 8.30 -6.51 -1.32
C LEU A 174 9.16 -5.51 -2.11
N SER A 175 10.40 -5.24 -1.65
CA SER A 175 11.33 -4.40 -2.40
C SER A 175 11.66 -4.99 -3.77
N GLY A 176 11.84 -6.31 -3.86
CA GLY A 176 12.08 -7.00 -5.13
C GLY A 176 10.91 -6.85 -6.09
N PHE A 177 9.71 -7.30 -5.70
CA PHE A 177 8.52 -7.29 -6.56
C PHE A 177 8.10 -5.89 -6.95
N TYR A 178 8.13 -4.94 -6.01
CA TYR A 178 7.39 -3.68 -6.15
C TYR A 178 8.28 -2.44 -6.30
N ALA A 179 9.52 -2.46 -5.85
CA ALA A 179 10.42 -1.34 -5.99
C ALA A 179 11.54 -1.59 -7.02
N ILE A 180 12.36 -2.63 -6.81
CA ILE A 180 13.52 -2.92 -7.67
C ILE A 180 13.04 -3.35 -9.08
N GLY A 181 12.09 -4.28 -9.16
CA GLY A 181 11.56 -4.77 -10.43
C GLY A 181 10.95 -3.66 -11.31
N PRO A 182 9.92 -2.93 -10.83
CA PRO A 182 9.35 -1.81 -11.55
C PRO A 182 10.35 -0.69 -11.84
N GLY A 183 11.22 -0.33 -10.89
CA GLY A 183 12.26 0.66 -11.08
C GLY A 183 13.22 0.29 -12.22
N LEU A 184 13.70 -0.95 -12.27
CA LEU A 184 14.51 -1.47 -13.38
C LEU A 184 13.73 -1.45 -14.70
N SER A 185 12.45 -1.83 -14.68
CA SER A 185 11.59 -1.76 -15.86
C SER A 185 11.45 -0.31 -16.37
N CYS A 186 11.27 0.65 -15.46
CA CYS A 186 11.22 2.08 -15.78
C CYS A 186 12.53 2.59 -16.41
N LEU A 187 13.69 2.19 -15.87
CA LEU A 187 15.01 2.54 -16.42
C LEU A 187 15.25 1.99 -17.84
N MET A 188 14.70 0.80 -18.12
CA MET A 188 14.80 0.19 -19.44
C MET A 188 13.88 0.84 -20.48
N ASN A 189 12.79 1.45 -20.03
CA ASN A 189 11.85 2.20 -20.87
C ASN A 189 12.35 3.67 -20.94
N ARG A 190 12.90 4.09 -22.07
CA ARG A 190 13.47 5.43 -22.24
C ARG A 190 12.39 6.54 -22.30
N THR A 191 11.33 6.45 -21.53
CA THR A 191 10.24 7.41 -21.49
C THR A 191 10.71 8.71 -20.78
N SER A 192 10.48 9.86 -21.39
CA SER A 192 10.74 11.16 -20.74
C SER A 192 9.44 11.69 -20.14
N ILE A 193 9.50 12.23 -18.93
CA ILE A 193 8.37 12.89 -18.29
C ILE A 193 8.22 14.30 -18.90
N PRO A 194 7.08 14.62 -19.55
CA PRO A 194 6.83 15.93 -20.09
C PRO A 194 6.52 16.94 -18.97
N LYS A 195 6.49 18.24 -19.33
CA LYS A 195 6.04 19.30 -18.42
C LYS A 195 4.60 19.04 -18.02
N GLN A 196 4.34 18.99 -16.70
CA GLN A 196 3.02 18.76 -16.15
C GLN A 196 2.13 20.01 -16.28
N ARG A 197 0.83 19.80 -16.54
CA ARG A 197 -0.17 20.85 -16.69
C ARG A 197 -1.14 20.80 -15.51
N PRO A 198 -1.60 21.96 -15.00
CA PRO A 198 -2.70 21.98 -14.05
C PRO A 198 -3.95 21.36 -14.68
N GLY A 199 -4.64 20.51 -13.91
CA GLY A 199 -5.85 19.84 -14.39
C GLY A 199 -6.82 19.52 -13.28
N LYS A 200 -8.09 19.35 -13.66
CA LYS A 200 -9.15 18.87 -12.76
C LYS A 200 -9.63 17.52 -13.25
N PRO A 201 -9.84 16.55 -12.36
CA PRO A 201 -10.34 15.24 -12.75
C PRO A 201 -11.78 15.33 -13.29
N ALA A 202 -12.07 14.57 -14.32
CA ALA A 202 -13.39 14.44 -14.91
C ALA A 202 -14.23 13.40 -14.14
N ILE A 203 -14.53 13.68 -12.86
CA ILE A 203 -15.42 12.83 -12.06
C ILE A 203 -16.69 13.57 -11.68
N SER A 204 -17.82 12.89 -11.81
CA SER A 204 -19.12 13.45 -11.43
C SER A 204 -19.26 13.55 -9.91
N GLY A 205 -19.87 14.63 -9.42
CA GLY A 205 -20.20 14.79 -8.00
C GLY A 205 -21.10 13.68 -7.43
N LYS A 206 -21.84 12.95 -8.28
CA LYS A 206 -22.67 11.79 -7.88
C LYS A 206 -21.85 10.49 -7.79
N GLU A 207 -20.73 10.40 -8.50
CA GLU A 207 -19.86 9.20 -8.50
C GLU A 207 -18.93 9.19 -7.30
N LEU A 208 -18.47 10.35 -6.85
CA LEU A 208 -17.53 10.44 -5.73
C LEU A 208 -18.04 9.74 -4.46
N PRO A 209 -19.27 10.00 -3.94
CA PRO A 209 -19.75 9.29 -2.75
C PRO A 209 -19.96 7.79 -3.00
N LYS A 210 -20.40 7.38 -4.20
CA LYS A 210 -20.54 5.96 -4.52
C LYS A 210 -19.20 5.22 -4.46
N CYS A 211 -18.17 5.77 -5.10
CA CYS A 211 -16.83 5.21 -5.06
C CYS A 211 -16.24 5.24 -3.65
N GLY A 212 -16.44 6.34 -2.90
CA GLY A 212 -15.98 6.48 -1.53
C GLY A 212 -16.61 5.46 -0.57
N ILE A 213 -17.92 5.23 -0.66
CA ILE A 213 -18.61 4.20 0.14
C ILE A 213 -18.15 2.80 -0.26
N LEU A 214 -18.06 2.51 -1.56
CA LEU A 214 -17.57 1.22 -2.05
C LEU A 214 -16.15 0.94 -1.54
N ALA A 215 -15.25 1.93 -1.64
CA ALA A 215 -13.89 1.81 -1.16
C ALA A 215 -13.82 1.67 0.37
N ALA A 216 -14.67 2.37 1.13
CA ALA A 216 -14.74 2.24 2.58
C ALA A 216 -15.18 0.83 2.99
N LEU A 217 -16.21 0.28 2.37
CA LEU A 217 -16.66 -1.09 2.65
C LEU A 217 -15.58 -2.12 2.30
N ALA A 218 -14.96 -1.96 1.13
CA ALA A 218 -13.92 -2.86 0.66
C ALA A 218 -12.65 -2.79 1.51
N GLY A 219 -12.17 -1.59 1.86
CA GLY A 219 -11.00 -1.40 2.71
C GLY A 219 -11.24 -1.82 4.16
N CYS A 220 -12.44 -1.57 4.70
CA CYS A 220 -12.79 -2.11 6.01
C CYS A 220 -12.84 -3.64 6.02
N ALA A 221 -13.35 -4.27 4.96
CA ALA A 221 -13.32 -5.72 4.84
C ALA A 221 -11.87 -6.25 4.73
N LEU A 222 -11.02 -5.55 3.99
CA LEU A 222 -9.60 -5.89 3.82
C LEU A 222 -8.86 -5.92 5.16
N GLY A 223 -9.15 -4.99 6.06
CA GLY A 223 -8.57 -4.95 7.41
C GLY A 223 -8.76 -6.24 8.22
N PHE A 224 -9.57 -7.20 7.75
CA PHE A 224 -9.80 -8.50 8.38
C PHE A 224 -9.30 -9.69 7.55
N LEU A 225 -8.86 -9.46 6.30
CA LEU A 225 -8.43 -10.51 5.37
C LEU A 225 -6.90 -10.60 5.33
N PRO A 226 -6.28 -11.57 6.03
CA PRO A 226 -4.83 -11.70 6.06
C PRO A 226 -4.25 -12.09 4.70
N GLY A 227 -3.10 -11.49 4.35
CA GLY A 227 -2.38 -11.82 3.13
C GLY A 227 -2.90 -11.16 1.86
N LEU A 228 -4.03 -10.46 1.91
CA LEU A 228 -4.55 -9.64 0.82
C LEU A 228 -4.25 -8.16 1.06
N GLY A 229 -4.11 -7.42 -0.03
CA GLY A 229 -3.93 -5.97 -0.01
C GLY A 229 -4.92 -5.24 -0.92
N PRO A 230 -4.87 -3.90 -0.96
CA PRO A 230 -5.77 -3.08 -1.79
C PRO A 230 -5.79 -3.50 -3.26
N ALA A 231 -4.65 -3.91 -3.80
CA ALA A 231 -4.52 -4.38 -5.17
C ALA A 231 -5.38 -5.62 -5.48
N ASN A 232 -5.42 -6.57 -4.56
CA ASN A 232 -6.23 -7.80 -4.74
C ASN A 232 -7.72 -7.49 -4.71
N VAL A 233 -8.15 -6.60 -3.83
CA VAL A 233 -9.56 -6.23 -3.68
C VAL A 233 -10.03 -5.41 -4.88
N VAL A 234 -9.26 -4.40 -5.32
CA VAL A 234 -9.66 -3.58 -6.47
C VAL A 234 -9.74 -4.39 -7.76
N SER A 235 -8.90 -5.40 -7.94
CA SER A 235 -8.98 -6.28 -9.11
C SER A 235 -10.32 -7.04 -9.19
N VAL A 236 -10.91 -7.38 -8.06
CA VAL A 236 -12.28 -7.94 -8.01
C VAL A 236 -13.32 -6.86 -8.31
N LEU A 237 -13.14 -5.65 -7.79
CA LEU A 237 -14.09 -4.54 -7.99
C LEU A 237 -14.13 -4.03 -9.43
N THR A 238 -13.08 -4.23 -10.23
CA THR A 238 -13.11 -3.92 -11.67
C THR A 238 -14.20 -4.72 -12.39
N ARG A 239 -14.49 -5.92 -11.93
CA ARG A 239 -15.59 -6.75 -12.45
C ARG A 239 -16.98 -6.28 -12.01
N LEU A 240 -17.04 -5.43 -10.95
CA LEU A 240 -18.27 -4.93 -10.35
C LEU A 240 -18.56 -3.46 -10.70
N GLY A 241 -17.92 -2.91 -11.75
CA GLY A 241 -18.21 -1.58 -12.27
C GLY A 241 -17.18 -0.50 -11.94
N VAL A 242 -16.00 -0.88 -11.43
CA VAL A 242 -14.83 0.02 -11.34
C VAL A 242 -14.04 -0.10 -12.65
N ASP A 243 -14.63 0.41 -13.72
CA ASP A 243 -14.26 0.16 -15.12
C ASP A 243 -13.51 1.33 -15.79
N THR A 244 -13.53 2.53 -15.18
CA THR A 244 -12.78 3.68 -15.70
C THR A 244 -11.50 3.92 -14.89
N THR A 245 -10.49 4.53 -15.52
CA THR A 245 -9.22 4.84 -14.85
C THR A 245 -9.43 5.78 -13.66
N GLU A 246 -10.35 6.73 -13.76
CA GLU A 246 -10.69 7.67 -12.70
C GLU A 246 -11.31 6.95 -11.49
N ARG A 247 -12.28 6.08 -11.71
CA ARG A 247 -12.90 5.26 -10.64
C ARG A 247 -11.87 4.33 -10.03
N TYR A 248 -11.03 3.72 -10.86
CA TYR A 248 -9.97 2.81 -10.39
C TYR A 248 -8.99 3.51 -9.46
N LEU A 249 -8.46 4.69 -9.84
CA LEU A 249 -7.56 5.48 -9.00
C LEU A 249 -8.23 5.91 -7.69
N LEU A 250 -9.48 6.40 -7.77
CA LEU A 250 -10.23 6.86 -6.62
C LEU A 250 -10.51 5.72 -5.63
N VAL A 251 -11.01 4.58 -6.14
CA VAL A 251 -11.40 3.43 -5.31
C VAL A 251 -10.16 2.77 -4.69
N THR A 252 -9.08 2.56 -5.46
CA THR A 252 -7.86 1.93 -4.92
C THR A 252 -7.24 2.78 -3.81
N SER A 253 -7.11 4.09 -4.02
CA SER A 253 -6.57 5.00 -3.00
C SER A 253 -7.50 5.13 -1.79
N GLY A 254 -8.80 4.98 -2.02
CA GLY A 254 -9.78 4.91 -0.94
C GLY A 254 -9.67 3.63 -0.13
N ILE A 255 -9.52 2.47 -0.77
CA ILE A 255 -9.32 1.18 -0.08
C ILE A 255 -8.09 1.26 0.83
N ASP A 256 -6.98 1.83 0.34
CA ASP A 256 -5.75 2.02 1.10
C ASP A 256 -5.97 2.87 2.37
N ALA A 257 -6.72 3.98 2.23
CA ALA A 257 -7.09 4.82 3.37
C ALA A 257 -8.00 4.12 4.38
N ALA A 258 -8.98 3.35 3.91
CA ALA A 258 -9.90 2.61 4.78
C ALA A 258 -9.20 1.43 5.47
N ASP A 259 -8.24 0.78 4.80
CA ASP A 259 -7.39 -0.27 5.39
C ASP A 259 -6.55 0.28 6.55
N ALA A 260 -5.96 1.47 6.39
CA ALA A 260 -5.22 2.14 7.47
C ALA A 260 -6.11 2.42 8.70
N VAL A 261 -7.33 2.93 8.49
CA VAL A 261 -8.31 3.15 9.57
C VAL A 261 -8.75 1.83 10.20
N SER A 262 -9.09 0.84 9.38
CA SER A 262 -9.60 -0.45 9.88
C SER A 262 -8.54 -1.26 10.62
N SER A 263 -7.26 -1.07 10.32
CA SER A 263 -6.15 -1.68 11.06
C SER A 263 -6.09 -1.22 12.52
N ILE A 264 -6.40 0.05 12.80
CA ILE A 264 -6.49 0.57 14.17
C ILE A 264 -7.72 -0.02 14.88
N VAL A 265 -8.84 -0.15 14.15
CA VAL A 265 -10.07 -0.78 14.66
C VAL A 265 -9.84 -2.26 14.97
N ALA A 266 -9.15 -2.98 14.10
CA ALA A 266 -8.84 -4.39 14.28
C ALA A 266 -7.95 -4.64 15.51
N LEU A 267 -7.00 -3.74 15.78
CA LEU A 267 -6.20 -3.79 17.00
C LEU A 267 -7.09 -3.74 18.24
N HIS A 268 -8.04 -2.78 18.30
CA HIS A 268 -8.94 -2.65 19.44
C HIS A 268 -9.94 -3.82 19.57
N ALA A 269 -10.59 -4.18 18.44
CA ALA A 269 -11.71 -5.12 18.47
C ALA A 269 -11.27 -6.59 18.51
N LEU A 270 -10.09 -6.91 17.99
CA LEU A 270 -9.59 -8.28 17.83
C LEU A 270 -8.30 -8.55 18.63
N GLY A 271 -7.65 -7.52 19.17
CA GLY A 271 -6.31 -7.64 19.76
C GLY A 271 -5.24 -8.10 18.76
N ASN A 272 -5.54 -8.00 17.45
CA ASN A 272 -4.69 -8.53 16.38
C ASN A 272 -4.28 -7.39 15.42
N PRO A 273 -3.04 -6.89 15.53
CA PRO A 273 -2.55 -5.82 14.68
C PRO A 273 -2.38 -6.30 13.23
N ARG A 274 -2.75 -5.45 12.25
CA ARG A 274 -2.80 -5.79 10.83
C ARG A 274 -1.88 -4.95 9.95
N SER A 275 -1.43 -3.80 10.45
CA SER A 275 -0.49 -2.90 9.78
C SER A 275 0.72 -2.62 10.68
N GLY A 276 1.83 -2.15 10.09
CA GLY A 276 2.99 -1.76 10.89
C GLY A 276 2.66 -0.72 11.96
N ALA A 277 1.78 0.23 11.65
CA ALA A 277 1.30 1.20 12.63
C ALA A 277 0.58 0.54 13.81
N SER A 278 -0.33 -0.40 13.56
CA SER A 278 -1.04 -1.11 14.63
C SER A 278 -0.13 -2.06 15.42
N VAL A 279 0.86 -2.70 14.77
CA VAL A 279 1.92 -3.47 15.45
C VAL A 279 2.75 -2.57 16.36
N PHE A 280 3.16 -1.39 15.87
CA PHE A 280 3.91 -0.42 16.66
C PHE A 280 3.10 0.04 17.87
N ILE A 281 1.83 0.41 17.71
CA ILE A 281 0.94 0.78 18.81
C ILE A 281 0.86 -0.36 19.83
N GLN A 282 0.60 -1.59 19.40
CA GLN A 282 0.44 -2.73 20.30
C GLN A 282 1.71 -3.00 21.11
N ARG A 283 2.89 -3.01 20.48
CA ARG A 283 4.16 -3.26 21.19
C ARG A 283 4.54 -2.13 22.15
N SER A 284 4.10 -0.89 21.86
CA SER A 284 4.46 0.29 22.64
C SER A 284 3.56 0.53 23.83
N VAL A 285 2.23 0.38 23.63
CA VAL A 285 1.22 0.73 24.62
C VAL A 285 0.25 -0.38 24.97
N GLY A 286 0.33 -1.55 24.29
CA GLY A 286 -0.58 -2.67 24.48
C GLY A 286 -1.96 -2.42 23.88
N ASP A 287 -3.00 -2.89 24.59
CA ASP A 287 -4.38 -2.71 24.17
C ASP A 287 -4.80 -1.24 24.20
N ILE A 288 -5.63 -0.86 23.23
CA ILE A 288 -6.17 0.51 23.12
C ILE A 288 -7.68 0.52 23.41
N THR A 289 -8.13 1.58 24.01
CA THR A 289 -9.54 1.81 24.36
C THR A 289 -10.31 2.42 23.18
N TYR A 290 -11.65 2.31 23.20
CA TYR A 290 -12.49 2.92 22.16
C TYR A 290 -12.30 4.45 22.01
N PRO A 291 -12.19 5.26 23.09
CA PRO A 291 -11.82 6.68 22.95
C PRO A 291 -10.48 6.91 22.26
N GLU A 292 -9.49 6.06 22.49
CA GLU A 292 -8.18 6.14 21.83
C GLU A 292 -8.27 5.79 20.34
N VAL A 293 -9.13 4.83 19.96
CA VAL A 293 -9.44 4.55 18.54
C VAL A 293 -10.04 5.79 17.88
N LEU A 294 -11.04 6.42 18.53
CA LEU A 294 -11.66 7.64 18.01
C LEU A 294 -10.66 8.78 17.85
N ALA A 295 -9.78 8.98 18.84
CA ALA A 295 -8.72 9.99 18.77
C ALA A 295 -7.74 9.70 17.62
N SER A 296 -7.27 8.45 17.49
CA SER A 296 -6.35 8.01 16.44
C SER A 296 -6.94 8.20 15.04
N VAL A 297 -8.20 7.81 14.83
CA VAL A 297 -8.90 8.00 13.55
C VAL A 297 -9.17 9.51 13.30
N GLY A 298 -9.47 10.28 14.32
CA GLY A 298 -9.60 11.74 14.23
C GLY A 298 -8.29 12.40 13.77
N VAL A 299 -7.16 12.02 14.35
CA VAL A 299 -5.83 12.47 13.91
C VAL A 299 -5.56 12.04 12.47
N TYR A 300 -5.84 10.77 12.12
CA TYR A 300 -5.68 10.28 10.76
C TYR A 300 -6.46 11.14 9.75
N LEU A 301 -7.73 11.43 10.00
CA LEU A 301 -8.55 12.24 9.10
C LEU A 301 -8.02 13.67 8.95
N LEU A 302 -7.69 14.33 10.05
CA LEU A 302 -7.18 15.70 10.02
C LEU A 302 -5.85 15.79 9.26
N VAL A 303 -4.95 14.87 9.54
CA VAL A 303 -3.61 14.87 8.95
C VAL A 303 -3.62 14.36 7.49
N SER A 304 -4.58 13.50 7.11
CA SER A 304 -4.73 13.06 5.72
C SER A 304 -5.04 14.20 4.74
N VAL A 305 -5.66 15.29 5.23
CA VAL A 305 -5.85 16.52 4.44
C VAL A 305 -4.50 17.14 4.05
N LEU A 306 -3.55 17.17 5.00
CA LEU A 306 -2.20 17.63 4.74
C LEU A 306 -1.48 16.70 3.74
N GLY A 307 -1.59 15.38 3.92
CA GLY A 307 -1.00 14.40 3.01
C GLY A 307 -1.55 14.54 1.57
N ALA A 308 -2.86 14.69 1.43
CA ALA A 308 -3.50 14.93 0.15
C ALA A 308 -3.08 16.27 -0.50
N TRP A 309 -2.93 17.31 0.29
CA TRP A 309 -2.40 18.60 -0.19
C TRP A 309 -0.94 18.50 -0.62
N LEU A 310 -0.10 17.83 0.16
CA LEU A 310 1.31 17.58 -0.17
C LEU A 310 1.43 16.79 -1.47
N LEU A 311 0.61 15.77 -1.68
CA LEU A 311 0.59 15.02 -2.95
C LEU A 311 0.32 15.94 -4.14
N ILE A 312 -0.72 16.76 -4.09
CA ILE A 312 -1.08 17.68 -5.20
C ILE A 312 0.03 18.73 -5.39
N PHE A 313 0.56 19.28 -4.30
CA PHE A 313 1.65 20.25 -4.35
C PHE A 313 2.91 19.65 -5.00
N SER A 314 3.24 18.41 -4.63
CA SER A 314 4.40 17.68 -5.15
C SER A 314 4.35 17.49 -6.67
N THR A 315 3.17 17.23 -7.24
CA THR A 315 3.05 17.08 -8.70
C THR A 315 3.41 18.34 -9.46
N ARG A 316 3.15 19.50 -8.87
CA ARG A 316 3.51 20.81 -9.47
C ARG A 316 5.02 21.08 -9.39
N VAL A 317 5.62 20.80 -8.22
CA VAL A 317 7.05 21.05 -7.98
C VAL A 317 7.90 20.02 -8.73
N LEU A 318 7.62 18.73 -8.48
CA LEU A 318 8.42 17.64 -9.05
C LEU A 318 8.23 17.49 -10.56
N GLY A 319 7.04 17.79 -11.07
CA GLY A 319 6.78 17.82 -12.51
C GLY A 319 7.65 18.82 -13.29
N GLY A 320 8.12 19.89 -12.61
CA GLY A 320 9.11 20.81 -13.17
C GLY A 320 10.56 20.33 -13.02
N VAL A 321 10.88 19.66 -11.92
CA VAL A 321 12.26 19.26 -11.55
C VAL A 321 12.62 17.89 -12.15
N LEU A 322 11.70 16.93 -12.11
CA LEU A 322 11.94 15.54 -12.52
C LEU A 322 11.65 15.30 -14.02
N SER A 323 11.88 16.28 -14.87
CA SER A 323 11.75 16.11 -16.32
C SER A 323 12.96 15.38 -16.93
N GLY A 324 12.73 14.53 -17.92
CA GLY A 324 13.78 13.92 -18.75
C GLY A 324 14.74 12.99 -18.00
N ALA A 325 16.05 13.28 -18.10
CA ALA A 325 17.11 12.44 -17.56
C ALA A 325 17.16 12.39 -16.01
N ARG A 326 16.71 13.45 -15.34
CA ARG A 326 16.79 13.55 -13.87
C ARG A 326 15.96 12.49 -13.16
N ALA A 327 14.75 12.23 -13.63
CA ALA A 327 13.91 11.15 -13.08
C ALA A 327 14.62 9.79 -13.18
N ARG A 328 15.24 9.48 -14.33
CA ARG A 328 15.97 8.22 -14.54
C ARG A 328 17.18 8.09 -13.61
N VAL A 329 17.95 9.18 -13.44
CA VAL A 329 19.09 9.16 -12.50
C VAL A 329 18.60 8.89 -11.09
N LEU A 330 17.54 9.56 -10.66
CA LEU A 330 16.98 9.36 -9.32
C LEU A 330 16.43 7.93 -9.15
N THR A 331 15.66 7.39 -10.12
CA THR A 331 15.21 6.00 -10.09
C THR A 331 16.39 5.03 -10.01
N GLY A 332 17.46 5.26 -10.79
CA GLY A 332 18.66 4.45 -10.73
C GLY A 332 19.35 4.50 -9.38
N THR A 333 19.46 5.67 -8.78
CA THR A 333 20.03 5.83 -7.42
C THR A 333 19.20 5.09 -6.38
N VAL A 334 17.88 5.17 -6.46
CA VAL A 334 16.96 4.44 -5.55
C VAL A 334 17.14 2.93 -5.69
N VAL A 335 17.11 2.40 -6.93
CA VAL A 335 17.29 0.96 -7.17
C VAL A 335 18.64 0.47 -6.64
N LEU A 336 19.72 1.24 -6.88
CA LEU A 336 21.05 0.91 -6.35
C LEU A 336 21.08 0.96 -4.82
N GLY A 337 20.43 1.96 -4.21
CA GLY A 337 20.30 2.08 -2.76
C GLY A 337 19.57 0.89 -2.14
N LEU A 338 18.47 0.45 -2.74
CA LEU A 338 17.74 -0.73 -2.28
C LEU A 338 18.56 -2.02 -2.44
N LEU A 339 19.28 -2.19 -3.54
CA LEU A 339 20.17 -3.33 -3.70
C LEU A 339 21.31 -3.33 -2.68
N ALA A 340 21.87 -2.15 -2.37
CA ALA A 340 22.89 -2.01 -1.33
C ALA A 340 22.33 -2.35 0.05
N LEU A 341 21.12 -1.90 0.37
CA LEU A 341 20.42 -2.23 1.61
C LEU A 341 20.17 -3.74 1.73
N MET A 342 19.71 -4.38 0.67
CA MET A 342 19.53 -5.84 0.66
C MET A 342 20.86 -6.58 0.82
N THR A 343 21.97 -6.05 0.27
CA THR A 343 23.31 -6.60 0.46
C THR A 343 23.75 -6.50 1.93
N PHE A 344 23.43 -5.39 2.58
CA PHE A 344 23.70 -5.19 4.01
C PHE A 344 22.92 -6.18 4.89
N HIS A 345 21.69 -6.53 4.53
CA HIS A 345 20.88 -7.57 5.19
C HIS A 345 21.35 -8.99 4.86
N GLY A 346 22.35 -9.17 4.02
CA GLY A 346 22.98 -10.45 3.69
C GLY A 346 22.57 -11.03 2.33
N LEU A 347 23.33 -12.03 1.89
CA LEU A 347 23.18 -12.65 0.57
C LEU A 347 21.80 -13.31 0.36
N GLY A 348 21.17 -13.83 1.41
CA GLY A 348 19.81 -14.38 1.35
C GLY A 348 18.78 -13.32 1.00
N SER A 349 18.85 -12.14 1.63
CA SER A 349 17.96 -11.01 1.34
C SER A 349 18.19 -10.46 -0.07
N LEU A 350 19.45 -10.30 -0.49
CA LEU A 350 19.79 -9.85 -1.84
C LEU A 350 19.30 -10.83 -2.91
N GLY A 351 19.57 -12.14 -2.73
CA GLY A 351 19.13 -13.19 -3.66
C GLY A 351 17.61 -13.23 -3.81
N THR A 352 16.90 -13.13 -2.67
CA THR A 352 15.41 -13.03 -2.64
C THR A 352 14.93 -11.81 -3.39
N ALA A 353 15.48 -10.63 -3.12
CA ALA A 353 15.10 -9.39 -3.78
C ALA A 353 15.34 -9.44 -5.31
N ILE A 354 16.46 -9.99 -5.76
CA ILE A 354 16.77 -10.17 -7.19
C ILE A 354 15.79 -11.14 -7.86
N ALA A 355 15.49 -12.28 -7.22
CA ALA A 355 14.53 -13.25 -7.75
C ALA A 355 13.13 -12.62 -7.86
N CYS A 356 12.66 -11.93 -6.83
CA CYS A 356 11.39 -11.22 -6.82
C CYS A 356 11.35 -10.09 -7.86
N ALA A 357 12.45 -9.34 -8.03
CA ALA A 357 12.57 -8.31 -9.07
C ALA A 357 12.43 -8.89 -10.48
N GLY A 358 13.04 -10.05 -10.75
CA GLY A 358 12.88 -10.76 -12.02
C GLY A 358 11.42 -11.13 -12.31
N ILE A 359 10.69 -11.63 -11.31
CA ILE A 359 9.26 -11.97 -11.43
C ILE A 359 8.43 -10.69 -11.63
N GLY A 360 8.70 -9.61 -10.87
CA GLY A 360 8.02 -8.32 -11.01
C GLY A 360 8.21 -7.70 -12.40
N ILE A 361 9.43 -7.73 -12.95
CA ILE A 361 9.72 -7.29 -14.33
C ILE A 361 8.94 -8.13 -15.33
N TYR A 362 8.92 -9.45 -15.16
CA TYR A 362 8.17 -10.33 -16.04
C TYR A 362 6.67 -10.02 -16.00
N ALA A 363 6.09 -9.83 -14.80
CA ALA A 363 4.68 -9.47 -14.65
C ALA A 363 4.36 -8.18 -15.43
N LEU A 364 5.11 -7.10 -15.20
CA LEU A 364 4.90 -5.82 -15.88
C LEU A 364 5.05 -5.93 -17.40
N ARG A 365 6.07 -6.63 -17.90
CA ARG A 365 6.33 -6.74 -19.34
C ARG A 365 5.36 -7.64 -20.07
N SER A 366 4.85 -8.66 -19.40
CA SER A 366 3.87 -9.58 -19.97
C SER A 366 2.43 -9.08 -19.88
N GLY A 367 2.21 -7.90 -19.23
CA GLY A 367 0.89 -7.32 -19.02
C GLY A 367 0.07 -8.06 -17.96
N VAL A 368 0.72 -8.83 -17.10
CA VAL A 368 0.10 -9.46 -15.92
C VAL A 368 -0.05 -8.42 -14.84
N ASP A 369 -1.18 -8.42 -14.16
CA ASP A 369 -1.40 -7.55 -13.00
C ASP A 369 -0.34 -7.82 -11.93
N PRO A 370 0.52 -6.82 -11.59
CA PRO A 370 1.57 -7.00 -10.59
C PRO A 370 1.06 -7.37 -9.21
N SER A 371 -0.23 -7.09 -8.91
CA SER A 371 -0.86 -7.50 -7.65
C SER A 371 -0.81 -9.02 -7.43
N LEU A 372 -0.69 -9.81 -8.51
CA LEU A 372 -0.58 -11.26 -8.42
C LEU A 372 0.73 -11.72 -7.73
N CYS A 373 1.76 -10.87 -7.68
CA CYS A 373 2.97 -11.13 -6.90
C CYS A 373 2.71 -11.22 -5.40
N THR A 374 1.57 -10.67 -4.90
CA THR A 374 1.15 -10.83 -3.50
C THR A 374 0.88 -12.27 -3.13
N SER A 375 0.70 -13.17 -4.10
CA SER A 375 0.57 -14.62 -3.86
C SER A 375 1.75 -15.19 -3.06
N ALA A 376 2.92 -14.55 -3.12
CA ALA A 376 4.08 -14.87 -2.28
C ALA A 376 3.78 -14.78 -0.77
N LEU A 377 2.85 -13.91 -0.36
CA LEU A 377 2.41 -13.75 1.02
C LEU A 377 1.07 -14.43 1.27
N ALA A 378 0.14 -14.27 0.34
CA ALA A 378 -1.25 -14.68 0.51
C ALA A 378 -1.40 -16.20 0.50
N LEU A 379 -0.68 -16.93 -0.37
CA LEU A 379 -0.77 -18.39 -0.43
C LEU A 379 -0.20 -19.07 0.84
N PRO A 380 1.02 -18.78 1.31
CA PRO A 380 1.51 -19.35 2.56
C PRO A 380 0.60 -19.03 3.75
N THR A 381 0.07 -17.81 3.81
CA THR A 381 -0.87 -17.40 4.87
C THR A 381 -2.17 -18.21 4.81
N ALA A 382 -2.75 -18.41 3.62
CA ALA A 382 -3.97 -19.20 3.45
C ALA A 382 -3.73 -20.68 3.83
N LEU A 383 -2.60 -21.27 3.42
CA LEU A 383 -2.22 -22.64 3.78
C LEU A 383 -2.07 -22.83 5.29
N LYS A 384 -1.38 -21.88 5.95
CA LYS A 384 -1.24 -21.87 7.41
C LYS A 384 -2.60 -21.80 8.13
N LEU A 385 -3.54 -21.01 7.61
CA LEU A 385 -4.90 -20.91 8.18
C LEU A 385 -5.72 -22.19 7.97
N LEU A 386 -5.40 -22.98 6.94
CA LEU A 386 -5.99 -24.29 6.68
C LEU A 386 -5.32 -25.44 7.47
N GLY A 387 -4.24 -25.13 8.21
CA GLY A 387 -3.46 -26.15 8.92
C GLY A 387 -2.58 -27.00 8.01
N VAL A 388 -2.29 -26.52 6.80
CA VAL A 388 -1.43 -27.16 5.81
C VAL A 388 -0.14 -26.33 5.72
N GLY A 389 0.81 -26.55 6.62
CA GLY A 389 2.07 -25.79 6.63
C GLY A 389 2.77 -25.84 7.96
#